data_0d9ab4d7f1ea5659ed30e1d5ee109725
#
_entry.id   0d9ab4d7f1ea5659ed30e1d5ee109725
#
_cell.length_a   1.000
_cell.length_b   1.000
_cell.length_c   1.000
_cell.angle_alpha   90.00
_cell.angle_beta   90.00
_cell.angle_gamma   90.00
#
_symmetry.space_group_name_H-M   'P 1'
#
loop_
_entity.id
_entity.type
_entity.pdbx_description
1 polymer ?
#
loop_
_entity_poly.entity_id
_entity_poly.type
_entity_poly.pdbx_seq_one_letter_code
_entity_poly.pdbx_strand_id
1 'polypeptide(L)'
;MKYLNPTKTFLLSATAMFLVSCSNDDNGPVNEEEVITTVTTTLTGGGQVITLTSRDLDGDGPNAPVVTASGNLAANTTYSGAVTFLNETQSPVGDITVEVEEEGVDHQVFYQLPAGLGTITYTDLDLNGKPIGLRFTLTTENAGTGNLTVTLRHLPNKSASGVATGDITNAGGATDALVTYPVTVN
;
A
#
# COMPACT_ATOMS: atom_id res chain seq x y z
N MET A 1 12.63 94.26 -21.17
CA MET A 1 12.09 93.94 -19.83
C MET A 1 10.89 93.10 -19.99
N LYS A 2 10.99 91.78 -19.73
CA LYS A 2 9.91 90.88 -19.35
C LYS A 2 10.53 89.55 -19.01
N TYR A 3 10.40 89.14 -17.78
CA TYR A 3 10.91 87.92 -17.21
C TYR A 3 10.09 86.74 -17.66
N LEU A 4 10.76 85.70 -18.16
CA LEU A 4 10.13 84.41 -18.36
C LEU A 4 10.46 83.49 -17.13
N ASN A 5 9.42 83.01 -16.51
CA ASN A 5 9.50 81.98 -15.48
C ASN A 5 9.72 80.59 -16.11
N PRO A 6 10.64 79.77 -15.60
CA PRO A 6 10.72 78.40 -16.02
C PRO A 6 9.77 77.52 -15.19
N THR A 7 8.84 76.88 -15.85
CA THR A 7 7.97 75.87 -15.35
C THR A 7 8.79 74.61 -14.96
N LYS A 8 8.73 74.21 -13.68
CA LYS A 8 9.35 73.02 -13.20
C LYS A 8 8.47 71.79 -13.59
N THR A 9 8.96 71.01 -14.52
CA THR A 9 8.35 69.72 -14.86
C THR A 9 8.73 68.69 -13.80
N PHE A 10 7.74 68.19 -13.03
CA PHE A 10 7.91 67.15 -12.01
C PHE A 10 7.79 65.82 -12.72
N LEU A 11 8.91 65.10 -12.88
CA LEU A 11 8.95 63.77 -13.46
C LEU A 11 8.60 62.74 -12.37
N LEU A 12 7.38 62.22 -12.43
CA LEU A 12 6.90 61.18 -11.52
C LEU A 12 7.46 59.83 -11.98
N SER A 13 8.51 59.35 -11.34
CA SER A 13 9.07 58.01 -11.58
C SER A 13 8.19 56.96 -10.90
N ALA A 14 7.41 56.23 -11.67
CA ALA A 14 6.65 55.08 -11.18
C ALA A 14 7.59 53.86 -11.08
N THR A 15 8.06 53.58 -9.88
CA THR A 15 8.80 52.35 -9.60
C THR A 15 7.82 51.17 -9.54
N ALA A 16 7.78 50.38 -10.60
CA ALA A 16 7.04 49.10 -10.60
C ALA A 16 7.79 48.09 -9.74
N MET A 17 7.27 47.81 -8.54
CA MET A 17 7.70 46.68 -7.72
C MET A 17 7.17 45.39 -8.35
N PHE A 18 8.03 44.63 -9.00
CA PHE A 18 7.76 43.22 -9.33
C PHE A 18 7.82 42.40 -8.06
N LEU A 19 6.65 42.01 -7.55
CA LEU A 19 6.54 40.95 -6.56
C LEU A 19 6.83 39.62 -7.29
N VAL A 20 8.06 39.13 -7.16
CA VAL A 20 8.38 37.74 -7.50
C VAL A 20 7.73 36.90 -6.40
N SER A 21 6.56 36.35 -6.69
CA SER A 21 5.98 35.25 -5.90
C SER A 21 6.83 34.03 -6.19
N CYS A 22 7.75 33.70 -5.29
CA CYS A 22 8.28 32.34 -5.22
C CYS A 22 7.14 31.44 -4.75
N SER A 23 6.46 30.77 -5.67
CA SER A 23 5.76 29.52 -5.33
C SER A 23 6.86 28.53 -4.99
N ASN A 24 6.99 28.19 -3.71
CA ASN A 24 7.66 26.98 -3.32
C ASN A 24 6.78 25.84 -3.82
N ASP A 25 7.08 25.32 -5.01
CA ASP A 25 6.65 24.01 -5.40
C ASP A 25 7.46 23.03 -4.52
N ASP A 26 6.95 22.75 -3.33
CA ASP A 26 7.37 21.60 -2.55
C ASP A 26 6.94 20.34 -3.32
N ASN A 27 7.71 20.00 -4.38
CA ASN A 27 7.68 18.71 -5.04
C ASN A 27 8.39 17.67 -4.17
N GLY A 28 8.04 17.59 -2.87
CA GLY A 28 8.22 16.36 -2.13
C GLY A 28 7.25 15.33 -2.71
N PRO A 29 7.60 14.04 -2.72
CA PRO A 29 6.64 13.02 -3.10
C PRO A 29 5.40 13.20 -2.21
N VAL A 30 4.28 13.57 -2.83
CA VAL A 30 2.99 13.59 -2.15
C VAL A 30 2.71 12.12 -1.84
N ASN A 31 2.71 11.76 -0.57
CA ASN A 31 2.25 10.45 -0.14
C ASN A 31 0.73 10.45 -0.35
N GLU A 32 0.30 10.12 -1.55
CA GLU A 32 -1.12 9.90 -1.82
C GLU A 32 -1.48 8.55 -1.21
N GLU A 33 -2.32 8.56 -0.18
CA GLU A 33 -2.88 7.33 0.38
C GLU A 33 -3.67 6.62 -0.71
N GLU A 34 -3.29 5.37 -1.00
CA GLU A 34 -3.99 4.55 -1.97
C GLU A 34 -5.37 4.15 -1.46
N VAL A 35 -6.41 4.44 -2.24
CA VAL A 35 -7.77 3.99 -1.91
C VAL A 35 -7.90 2.53 -2.29
N ILE A 36 -7.79 1.63 -1.32
CA ILE A 36 -7.93 0.19 -1.49
C ILE A 36 -9.27 -0.26 -0.91
N THR A 37 -10.18 -0.72 -1.76
CA THR A 37 -11.51 -1.19 -1.36
C THR A 37 -11.63 -2.70 -1.33
N THR A 38 -10.77 -3.41 -2.03
CA THR A 38 -10.83 -4.87 -2.11
C THR A 38 -9.44 -5.46 -2.05
N VAL A 39 -9.24 -6.35 -1.09
CA VAL A 39 -8.02 -7.15 -0.95
C VAL A 39 -8.38 -8.62 -1.15
N THR A 40 -7.73 -9.27 -2.10
CA THR A 40 -7.97 -10.69 -2.38
C THR A 40 -6.66 -11.46 -2.26
N THR A 41 -6.65 -12.48 -1.39
CA THR A 41 -5.54 -13.43 -1.25
C THR A 41 -5.93 -14.74 -1.89
N THR A 42 -5.21 -15.18 -2.91
CA THR A 42 -5.43 -16.45 -3.62
C THR A 42 -4.34 -17.44 -3.24
N LEU A 43 -4.74 -18.64 -2.82
CA LEU A 43 -3.86 -19.71 -2.38
C LEU A 43 -4.10 -20.95 -3.27
N THR A 44 -3.10 -21.33 -4.05
CA THR A 44 -3.18 -22.50 -4.97
C THR A 44 -2.25 -23.60 -4.51
N GLY A 45 -2.81 -24.74 -4.13
CA GLY A 45 -2.06 -25.90 -3.64
C GLY A 45 -2.97 -27.03 -3.21
N GLY A 46 -2.44 -28.21 -2.97
CA GLY A 46 -3.23 -29.37 -2.54
C GLY A 46 -4.35 -29.77 -3.51
N GLY A 47 -4.22 -29.43 -4.79
CA GLY A 47 -5.25 -29.68 -5.82
C GLY A 47 -6.45 -28.75 -5.77
N GLN A 48 -6.37 -27.63 -5.03
CA GLN A 48 -7.45 -26.65 -4.87
C GLN A 48 -6.95 -25.21 -5.00
N VAL A 49 -7.89 -24.30 -5.25
CA VAL A 49 -7.67 -22.85 -5.19
C VAL A 49 -8.60 -22.29 -4.12
N ILE A 50 -8.01 -21.63 -3.13
CA ILE A 50 -8.75 -20.99 -2.05
C ILE A 50 -8.57 -19.49 -2.21
N THR A 51 -9.69 -18.76 -2.18
CA THR A 51 -9.74 -17.30 -2.28
C THR A 51 -10.27 -16.73 -0.98
N LEU A 52 -9.51 -15.83 -0.38
CA LEU A 52 -9.89 -15.03 0.78
C LEU A 52 -10.08 -13.60 0.27
N THR A 53 -11.25 -13.02 0.49
CA THR A 53 -11.56 -11.66 0.02
C THR A 53 -12.07 -10.81 1.18
N SER A 54 -11.53 -9.61 1.30
CA SER A 54 -12.07 -8.53 2.12
C SER A 54 -12.49 -7.41 1.19
N ARG A 55 -13.75 -6.98 1.25
CA ARG A 55 -14.32 -5.95 0.41
C ARG A 55 -15.00 -4.90 1.26
N ASP A 56 -14.54 -3.67 1.13
CA ASP A 56 -15.01 -2.50 1.83
C ASP A 56 -15.13 -1.33 0.85
N LEU A 57 -16.34 -0.99 0.44
CA LEU A 57 -16.57 0.06 -0.58
C LEU A 57 -16.73 1.46 0.02
N ASP A 58 -16.99 1.55 1.31
CA ASP A 58 -17.19 2.83 2.00
C ASP A 58 -16.04 3.19 2.95
N GLY A 59 -14.96 2.36 2.99
CA GLY A 59 -13.75 2.61 3.75
C GLY A 59 -14.06 2.86 5.23
N ASP A 60 -13.76 4.07 5.72
CA ASP A 60 -14.10 4.49 7.10
C ASP A 60 -15.62 4.72 7.32
N GLY A 61 -16.45 4.24 6.39
CA GLY A 61 -17.89 4.34 6.46
C GLY A 61 -18.52 3.50 7.56
N PRO A 62 -19.88 3.54 7.68
CA PRO A 62 -20.58 2.85 8.78
C PRO A 62 -20.65 1.33 8.60
N ASN A 63 -20.34 0.79 7.43
CA ASN A 63 -20.45 -0.64 7.17
C ASN A 63 -19.10 -1.32 7.40
N ALA A 64 -19.14 -2.49 8.04
CA ALA A 64 -17.92 -3.29 8.21
C ALA A 64 -17.53 -3.98 6.88
N PRO A 65 -16.23 -4.22 6.63
CA PRO A 65 -15.78 -5.00 5.49
C PRO A 65 -16.47 -6.35 5.38
N VAL A 66 -16.83 -6.75 4.16
CA VAL A 66 -17.35 -8.09 3.90
C VAL A 66 -16.16 -9.03 3.67
N VAL A 67 -15.94 -9.93 4.63
CA VAL A 67 -14.85 -10.91 4.58
C VAL A 67 -15.39 -12.29 4.22
N THR A 68 -14.80 -12.93 3.22
CA THR A 68 -15.19 -14.26 2.75
C THR A 68 -13.97 -15.16 2.55
N ALA A 69 -14.18 -16.49 2.72
CA ALA A 69 -13.23 -17.52 2.35
C ALA A 69 -13.94 -18.60 1.53
N SER A 70 -13.37 -18.99 0.39
CA SER A 70 -13.99 -20.00 -0.49
C SER A 70 -13.86 -21.44 0.02
N GLY A 71 -12.99 -21.70 1.00
CA GLY A 71 -12.77 -23.01 1.56
C GLY A 71 -11.72 -23.02 2.68
N ASN A 72 -11.46 -24.22 3.20
CA ASN A 72 -10.44 -24.45 4.23
C ASN A 72 -9.12 -24.91 3.60
N LEU A 73 -8.03 -24.61 4.29
CA LEU A 73 -6.69 -25.08 3.94
C LEU A 73 -6.50 -26.54 4.38
N ALA A 74 -5.78 -27.34 3.61
CA ALA A 74 -5.35 -28.66 4.05
C ALA A 74 -4.08 -28.54 4.91
N ALA A 75 -3.95 -29.34 5.96
CA ALA A 75 -2.74 -29.42 6.78
C ALA A 75 -1.55 -29.98 5.98
N ASN A 76 -0.33 -29.68 6.42
CA ASN A 76 0.92 -30.14 5.81
C ASN A 76 0.97 -29.95 4.29
N THR A 77 0.43 -28.81 3.80
CA THR A 77 0.29 -28.53 2.38
C THR A 77 0.98 -27.22 2.03
N THR A 78 1.67 -27.20 0.90
CA THR A 78 2.29 -25.99 0.37
C THR A 78 1.40 -25.35 -0.68
N TYR A 79 1.11 -24.05 -0.50
CA TYR A 79 0.34 -23.22 -1.39
C TYR A 79 1.23 -22.14 -2.02
N SER A 80 1.09 -21.93 -3.33
CA SER A 80 1.52 -20.69 -3.97
C SER A 80 0.47 -19.62 -3.67
N GLY A 81 0.88 -18.53 -3.06
CA GLY A 81 0.04 -17.42 -2.66
C GLY A 81 0.26 -16.18 -3.54
N ALA A 82 -0.82 -15.46 -3.81
CA ALA A 82 -0.79 -14.14 -4.42
C ALA A 82 -1.81 -13.24 -3.73
N VAL A 83 -1.49 -11.95 -3.58
CA VAL A 83 -2.43 -10.93 -3.10
C VAL A 83 -2.65 -9.88 -4.18
N THR A 84 -3.88 -9.38 -4.28
CA THR A 84 -4.27 -8.28 -5.17
C THR A 84 -5.02 -7.22 -4.40
N PHE A 85 -4.83 -5.96 -4.81
CA PHE A 85 -5.44 -4.77 -4.25
C PHE A 85 -6.20 -4.02 -5.34
N LEU A 86 -7.47 -3.71 -5.11
CA LEU A 86 -8.31 -3.02 -6.09
C LEU A 86 -9.00 -1.82 -5.48
N ASN A 87 -9.19 -0.78 -6.30
CA ASN A 87 -10.08 0.33 -6.03
C ASN A 87 -11.34 0.21 -6.90
N GLU A 88 -12.40 -0.36 -6.33
CA GLU A 88 -13.69 -0.56 -7.03
C GLU A 88 -14.56 0.71 -7.05
N THR A 89 -14.13 1.81 -6.45
CA THR A 89 -14.83 3.10 -6.57
C THR A 89 -14.55 3.80 -7.88
N GLN A 90 -13.54 3.35 -8.62
CA GLN A 90 -13.16 3.86 -9.94
C GLN A 90 -13.89 3.12 -11.07
N SER A 91 -13.99 3.77 -12.23
CA SER A 91 -14.51 3.16 -13.46
C SER A 91 -13.64 3.55 -14.65
N PRO A 92 -12.86 2.61 -15.26
CA PRO A 92 -12.75 1.20 -14.85
C PRO A 92 -12.17 1.02 -13.44
N VAL A 93 -12.36 -0.16 -12.85
CA VAL A 93 -11.78 -0.52 -11.54
C VAL A 93 -10.27 -0.30 -11.58
N GLY A 94 -9.76 0.42 -10.58
CA GLY A 94 -8.31 0.65 -10.43
C GLY A 94 -7.61 -0.62 -9.93
N ASP A 95 -6.52 -1.01 -10.59
CA ASP A 95 -5.67 -2.12 -10.15
C ASP A 95 -4.45 -1.60 -9.40
N ILE A 96 -4.61 -1.40 -8.10
CA ILE A 96 -3.56 -0.91 -7.21
C ILE A 96 -2.41 -1.93 -7.08
N THR A 97 -2.66 -3.20 -7.42
CA THR A 97 -1.60 -4.22 -7.40
C THR A 97 -0.46 -3.88 -8.35
N VAL A 98 -0.80 -3.30 -9.51
CA VAL A 98 0.19 -2.87 -10.52
C VAL A 98 1.05 -1.73 -9.97
N GLU A 99 0.45 -0.76 -9.31
CA GLU A 99 1.16 0.37 -8.68
C GLU A 99 2.10 -0.14 -7.58
N VAL A 100 1.63 -1.02 -6.69
CA VAL A 100 2.45 -1.66 -5.66
C VAL A 100 3.61 -2.47 -6.24
N GLU A 101 3.43 -3.13 -7.41
CA GLU A 101 4.49 -3.89 -8.09
C GLU A 101 5.52 -2.95 -8.73
N GLU A 102 5.08 -1.88 -9.40
CA GLU A 102 5.94 -0.88 -10.05
C GLU A 102 6.75 -0.09 -9.01
N GLU A 103 6.13 0.27 -7.89
CA GLU A 103 6.72 0.97 -6.75
C GLU A 103 7.20 0.00 -5.66
N GLY A 104 7.59 -1.21 -6.06
CA GLY A 104 7.95 -2.28 -5.13
C GLY A 104 9.04 -1.92 -4.12
N VAL A 105 9.91 -0.94 -4.40
CA VAL A 105 10.93 -0.44 -3.47
C VAL A 105 10.29 0.24 -2.25
N ASP A 106 9.14 0.89 -2.47
CA ASP A 106 8.43 1.69 -1.48
C ASP A 106 7.27 0.93 -0.82
N HIS A 107 6.98 -0.29 -1.29
CA HIS A 107 5.90 -1.12 -0.73
C HIS A 107 6.39 -2.46 -0.21
N GLN A 108 5.76 -2.96 0.87
CA GLN A 108 5.90 -4.35 1.31
C GLN A 108 4.60 -4.84 1.94
N VAL A 109 4.17 -6.04 1.52
CA VAL A 109 3.07 -6.77 2.14
C VAL A 109 3.62 -7.64 3.26
N PHE A 110 2.99 -7.57 4.43
CA PHE A 110 3.29 -8.39 5.58
C PHE A 110 2.14 -9.37 5.85
N TYR A 111 2.51 -10.57 6.24
CA TYR A 111 1.57 -11.64 6.57
C TYR A 111 1.79 -12.08 8.00
N GLN A 112 0.73 -12.14 8.80
CA GLN A 112 0.77 -12.63 10.16
C GLN A 112 -0.19 -13.81 10.29
N LEU A 113 0.35 -14.97 10.67
CA LEU A 113 -0.40 -16.19 10.90
C LEU A 113 -0.01 -16.72 12.29
N PRO A 114 -0.96 -17.26 13.10
CA PRO A 114 -0.62 -17.86 14.39
C PRO A 114 0.40 -18.99 14.26
N ALA A 115 1.32 -19.05 15.18
CA ALA A 115 2.32 -20.12 15.24
C ALA A 115 1.66 -21.50 15.25
N GLY A 116 2.21 -22.44 14.48
CA GLY A 116 1.73 -23.81 14.37
C GLY A 116 0.61 -24.02 13.34
N LEU A 117 0.06 -22.95 12.74
CA LEU A 117 -0.86 -23.07 11.59
C LEU A 117 -0.10 -23.12 10.26
N GLY A 118 1.08 -22.50 10.20
CA GLY A 118 1.90 -22.49 8.99
C GLY A 118 2.97 -21.41 8.99
N THR A 119 3.79 -21.43 7.94
CA THR A 119 4.86 -20.46 7.70
C THR A 119 4.70 -19.82 6.32
N ILE A 120 5.10 -18.54 6.21
CA ILE A 120 5.02 -17.78 4.97
C ILE A 120 6.42 -17.34 4.55
N THR A 121 6.72 -17.49 3.25
CA THR A 121 7.98 -17.10 2.64
C THR A 121 7.72 -16.31 1.38
N TYR A 122 8.35 -15.15 1.22
CA TYR A 122 8.23 -14.32 0.04
C TYR A 122 8.86 -14.98 -1.19
N THR A 123 8.25 -14.77 -2.38
CA THR A 123 8.75 -15.31 -3.64
C THR A 123 8.97 -14.23 -4.71
N ASP A 124 8.69 -12.97 -4.40
CA ASP A 124 8.93 -11.80 -5.24
C ASP A 124 9.87 -10.82 -4.54
N LEU A 125 10.62 -10.07 -5.36
CA LEU A 125 11.62 -9.12 -4.89
C LEU A 125 11.53 -7.82 -5.70
N ASP A 126 11.78 -6.70 -5.02
CA ASP A 126 11.94 -5.40 -5.63
C ASP A 126 13.32 -5.23 -6.31
N LEU A 127 13.56 -4.07 -6.90
CA LEU A 127 14.82 -3.74 -7.59
C LEU A 127 16.06 -3.76 -6.68
N ASN A 128 15.86 -3.67 -5.35
CA ASN A 128 16.91 -3.73 -4.34
C ASN A 128 17.10 -5.15 -3.76
N GLY A 129 16.39 -6.15 -4.30
CA GLY A 129 16.41 -7.52 -3.82
C GLY A 129 15.73 -7.71 -2.45
N LYS A 130 14.80 -6.83 -2.08
CA LYS A 130 13.97 -6.94 -0.90
C LYS A 130 12.57 -7.40 -1.26
N PRO A 131 11.84 -8.09 -0.36
CA PRO A 131 10.48 -8.56 -0.66
C PRO A 131 9.53 -7.41 -1.00
N ILE A 132 8.64 -7.66 -1.98
CA ILE A 132 7.41 -6.88 -2.17
C ILE A 132 6.29 -7.57 -1.40
N GLY A 133 6.16 -8.89 -1.57
CA GLY A 133 5.18 -9.72 -0.89
C GLY A 133 3.85 -9.86 -1.61
N LEU A 134 3.75 -9.45 -2.88
CA LEU A 134 2.57 -9.74 -3.71
C LEU A 134 2.46 -11.23 -4.02
N ARG A 135 3.61 -11.91 -4.03
CA ARG A 135 3.71 -13.37 -4.24
C ARG A 135 4.48 -14.01 -3.10
N PHE A 136 3.97 -15.13 -2.63
CA PHE A 136 4.54 -15.85 -1.48
C PHE A 136 4.24 -17.35 -1.54
N THR A 137 4.86 -18.10 -0.66
CA THR A 137 4.52 -19.49 -0.37
C THR A 137 3.97 -19.57 1.04
N LEU A 138 2.82 -20.20 1.22
CA LEU A 138 2.29 -20.60 2.52
C LEU A 138 2.46 -22.12 2.67
N THR A 139 3.19 -22.56 3.68
CA THR A 139 3.23 -23.97 4.06
C THR A 139 2.46 -24.14 5.35
N THR A 140 1.30 -24.81 5.27
CA THR A 140 0.47 -25.12 6.43
C THR A 140 1.10 -26.23 7.25
N GLU A 141 0.84 -26.21 8.55
CA GLU A 141 1.35 -27.18 9.51
C GLU A 141 0.18 -27.99 10.11
N ASN A 142 -0.14 -27.76 11.38
CA ASN A 142 -1.16 -28.49 12.07
C ASN A 142 -2.57 -28.01 11.72
N ALA A 143 -3.55 -28.92 11.86
CA ALA A 143 -4.96 -28.55 11.83
C ALA A 143 -5.30 -27.59 12.97
N GLY A 144 -6.14 -26.60 12.66
CA GLY A 144 -6.54 -25.59 13.63
C GLY A 144 -7.24 -24.39 12.96
N THR A 145 -7.63 -23.44 13.78
CA THR A 145 -8.26 -22.19 13.33
C THR A 145 -7.46 -20.98 13.79
N GLY A 146 -7.49 -19.92 13.02
CA GLY A 146 -6.81 -18.66 13.37
C GLY A 146 -7.15 -17.56 12.38
N ASN A 147 -6.40 -16.49 12.49
CA ASN A 147 -6.53 -15.36 11.58
C ASN A 147 -5.25 -15.21 10.75
N LEU A 148 -5.41 -15.10 9.43
CA LEU A 148 -4.38 -14.59 8.55
C LEU A 148 -4.57 -13.08 8.41
N THR A 149 -3.63 -12.29 8.89
CA THR A 149 -3.65 -10.83 8.70
C THR A 149 -2.70 -10.47 7.57
N VAL A 150 -3.17 -9.64 6.65
CA VAL A 150 -2.41 -9.08 5.53
C VAL A 150 -2.35 -7.58 5.71
N THR A 151 -1.13 -7.02 5.69
CA THR A 151 -0.89 -5.59 5.86
C THR A 151 -0.01 -5.09 4.72
N LEU A 152 -0.49 -4.13 3.94
CA LEU A 152 0.33 -3.38 2.99
C LEU A 152 0.93 -2.17 3.71
N ARG A 153 2.26 -2.02 3.61
CA ARG A 153 2.99 -0.86 4.12
C ARG A 153 3.57 -0.06 2.97
N HIS A 154 3.40 1.25 3.05
CA HIS A 154 4.06 2.23 2.22
C HIS A 154 5.28 2.83 2.95
N LEU A 155 6.38 2.96 2.22
CA LEU A 155 7.67 3.45 2.71
C LEU A 155 8.18 2.71 3.97
N PRO A 156 8.11 1.37 4.01
CA PRO A 156 8.69 0.63 5.12
C PRO A 156 10.23 0.65 5.05
N ASN A 157 10.89 0.63 6.19
CA ASN A 157 12.32 0.40 6.26
C ASN A 157 12.64 -1.09 6.04
N LYS A 158 12.66 -1.52 4.77
CA LYS A 158 12.95 -2.91 4.39
C LYS A 158 14.34 -3.43 4.81
N SER A 159 15.23 -2.53 5.25
CA SER A 159 16.57 -2.89 5.74
C SER A 159 16.62 -3.04 7.26
N ALA A 160 15.55 -2.67 7.98
CA ALA A 160 15.48 -2.88 9.41
C ALA A 160 15.44 -4.37 9.79
N SER A 161 15.88 -4.67 11.01
CA SER A 161 15.97 -6.05 11.49
C SER A 161 14.63 -6.77 11.43
N GLY A 162 14.59 -7.93 10.78
CA GLY A 162 13.41 -8.78 10.65
C GLY A 162 12.48 -8.43 9.49
N VAL A 163 12.52 -7.19 8.97
CA VAL A 163 11.53 -6.70 7.98
C VAL A 163 11.57 -7.50 6.68
N ALA A 164 12.74 -7.78 6.14
CA ALA A 164 12.89 -8.59 4.92
C ALA A 164 12.46 -10.07 5.11
N THR A 165 12.28 -10.53 6.33
CA THR A 165 11.75 -11.87 6.63
C THR A 165 10.29 -11.87 7.07
N GLY A 166 9.61 -10.70 7.02
CA GLY A 166 8.18 -10.57 7.28
C GLY A 166 7.83 -10.11 8.69
N ASP A 167 8.81 -9.73 9.53
CA ASP A 167 8.53 -9.12 10.83
C ASP A 167 8.19 -7.63 10.66
N ILE A 168 6.92 -7.30 10.84
CA ILE A 168 6.39 -5.93 10.70
C ILE A 168 6.85 -4.99 11.82
N THR A 169 7.38 -5.51 12.92
CA THR A 169 7.64 -4.74 14.17
C THR A 169 8.53 -3.50 13.93
N ASN A 170 9.55 -3.66 13.09
CA ASN A 170 10.51 -2.58 12.81
C ASN A 170 10.29 -1.92 11.43
N ALA A 171 9.20 -2.26 10.74
CA ALA A 171 8.98 -1.80 9.38
C ALA A 171 8.78 -0.29 9.29
N GLY A 172 8.07 0.32 10.22
CA GLY A 172 7.65 1.73 10.09
C GLY A 172 6.75 1.93 8.88
N GLY A 173 6.80 3.13 8.30
CA GLY A 173 5.97 3.50 7.16
C GLY A 173 4.50 3.69 7.49
N ALA A 174 3.68 4.05 6.50
CA ALA A 174 2.22 4.13 6.60
C ALA A 174 1.56 2.77 6.36
N THR A 175 0.28 2.64 6.71
CA THR A 175 -0.52 1.44 6.40
C THR A 175 -1.55 1.82 5.34
N ASP A 176 -1.45 1.26 4.13
CA ASP A 176 -2.41 1.48 3.06
C ASP A 176 -3.56 0.49 3.13
N ALA A 177 -3.28 -0.74 3.57
CA ALA A 177 -4.32 -1.73 3.82
C ALA A 177 -3.98 -2.63 5.00
N LEU A 178 -5.00 -2.98 5.80
CA LEU A 178 -4.93 -4.00 6.83
C LEU A 178 -6.23 -4.81 6.79
N VAL A 179 -6.12 -6.10 6.47
CA VAL A 179 -7.27 -7.00 6.44
C VAL A 179 -6.98 -8.27 7.24
N THR A 180 -8.02 -8.85 7.80
CA THR A 180 -7.91 -10.07 8.61
C THR A 180 -8.91 -11.10 8.13
N TYR A 181 -8.42 -12.28 7.75
CA TYR A 181 -9.21 -13.40 7.28
C TYR A 181 -9.27 -14.50 8.35
N PRO A 182 -10.44 -14.92 8.81
CA PRO A 182 -10.55 -16.16 9.57
C PRO A 182 -10.21 -17.34 8.64
N VAL A 183 -9.26 -18.16 9.07
CA VAL A 183 -8.79 -19.33 8.31
C VAL A 183 -8.90 -20.60 9.15
N THR A 184 -9.21 -21.70 8.47
CA THR A 184 -9.23 -23.04 9.05
C THR A 184 -8.27 -23.93 8.27
N VAL A 185 -7.41 -24.65 8.98
CA VAL A 185 -6.54 -25.70 8.46
C VAL A 185 -7.12 -27.05 8.93
N ASN A 186 -7.42 -27.97 8.01
CA ASN A 186 -8.03 -29.30 8.28
C ASN A 186 -7.01 -30.43 8.10
#